data_9bb4fe5a4d41c06684b376598bd15fc0
#
_entry.id   9bb4fe5a4d41c06684b376598bd15fc0
#
_cell.length_a   1.000
_cell.length_b   1.000
_cell.length_c   1.000
_cell.angle_alpha   90.00
_cell.angle_beta   90.00
_cell.angle_gamma   90.00
#
_symmetry.space_group_name_H-M   'P 1'
#
loop_
_entity.id
_entity.type
_entity.pdbx_description
1 polymer ?
#
loop_
_entity_poly.entity_id
_entity_poly.type
_entity_poly.pdbx_seq_one_letter_code
_entity_poly.pdbx_strand_id
1 'polypeptide(L)'
;MEKSDFQKAVEVTPDISTAYRSGLQALKRSDRSLIAVSDPWILDGSVDIDTAMQEKYPNENRWDYAVGYSGKVCYVEVHPAYTSEVSRIEKKLRWLKTWLKGNAPLLDAIPKAAPAFVWVQTGKGGILPQSSQAKRLATLGIKVTRVHKLQ
;
A
#
# COMPACT_ATOMS: atom_id res chain seq x y z
N MET A 1 19.44 18.05 3.50
CA MET A 1 19.27 16.62 3.17
C MET A 1 18.47 16.46 1.90
N GLU A 2 18.93 15.58 1.04
CA GLU A 2 18.22 15.30 -0.18
C GLU A 2 16.94 14.52 0.09
N LYS A 3 15.91 14.82 -0.69
CA LYS A 3 14.68 14.05 -0.69
C LYS A 3 14.91 12.71 -1.36
N SER A 4 14.30 11.64 -0.85
CA SER A 4 14.33 10.34 -1.50
C SER A 4 13.59 10.39 -2.83
N ASP A 5 13.86 9.41 -3.70
CA ASP A 5 13.13 9.28 -4.96
C ASP A 5 11.63 9.10 -4.72
N PHE A 6 11.27 8.38 -3.65
CA PHE A 6 9.89 8.21 -3.25
C PHE A 6 9.22 9.57 -2.95
N GLN A 7 9.86 10.39 -2.11
CA GLN A 7 9.33 11.71 -1.77
C GLN A 7 9.18 12.59 -3.00
N LYS A 8 10.20 12.61 -3.85
CA LYS A 8 10.18 13.40 -5.09
C LYS A 8 9.03 12.98 -6.00
N ALA A 9 8.84 11.67 -6.18
CA ALA A 9 7.78 11.13 -7.03
C ALA A 9 6.39 11.49 -6.48
N VAL A 10 6.20 11.39 -5.17
CA VAL A 10 4.94 11.76 -4.52
C VAL A 10 4.64 13.24 -4.73
N GLU A 11 5.62 14.10 -4.51
CA GLU A 11 5.43 15.55 -4.57
C GLU A 11 5.15 16.09 -5.98
N VAL A 12 5.57 15.36 -7.02
CA VAL A 12 5.25 15.72 -8.41
C VAL A 12 4.00 15.03 -8.96
N THR A 13 3.36 14.19 -8.18
CA THR A 13 2.11 13.51 -8.55
C THR A 13 0.94 14.36 -8.05
N PRO A 14 0.17 15.03 -8.95
CA PRO A 14 -0.84 16.00 -8.53
C PRO A 14 -1.84 15.51 -7.50
N ASP A 15 -2.32 14.27 -7.64
CA ASP A 15 -3.35 13.72 -6.75
C ASP A 15 -2.88 13.55 -5.30
N ILE A 16 -1.58 13.44 -5.07
CA ILE A 16 -1.00 13.17 -3.75
C ILE A 16 0.14 14.12 -3.40
N SER A 17 0.29 15.24 -4.11
CA SER A 17 1.45 16.12 -3.99
C SER A 17 1.68 16.70 -2.60
N THR A 18 0.63 16.81 -1.78
CA THR A 18 0.71 17.30 -0.40
C THR A 18 0.55 16.21 0.65
N ALA A 19 0.50 14.95 0.23
CA ALA A 19 0.17 13.82 1.10
C ALA A 19 1.39 13.07 1.65
N TYR A 20 2.60 13.42 1.21
CA TYR A 20 3.81 12.79 1.72
C TYR A 20 3.98 13.04 3.22
N ARG A 21 4.35 11.98 3.96
CA ARG A 21 4.74 12.09 5.37
C ARG A 21 6.03 11.30 5.59
N SER A 22 6.88 11.81 6.47
CA SER A 22 8.11 11.09 6.85
C SER A 22 7.76 9.81 7.63
N GLY A 23 8.63 8.82 7.56
CA GLY A 23 8.42 7.56 8.27
C GLY A 23 7.09 6.92 7.91
N LEU A 24 6.38 6.40 8.89
CA LEU A 24 5.06 5.83 8.73
C LEU A 24 3.95 6.80 9.16
N GLN A 25 4.24 8.09 9.19
CA GLN A 25 3.31 9.09 9.73
C GLN A 25 2.02 9.25 8.91
N ALA A 26 2.01 8.82 7.65
CA ALA A 26 0.80 8.83 6.84
C ALA A 26 -0.20 7.75 7.27
N LEU A 27 0.26 6.67 7.89
CA LEU A 27 -0.60 5.59 8.33
C LEU A 27 -1.36 6.00 9.59
N LYS A 28 -2.62 5.59 9.69
CA LYS A 28 -3.39 5.75 10.92
C LYS A 28 -2.65 5.05 12.06
N ARG A 29 -2.77 5.57 13.26
CA ARG A 29 -2.02 5.08 14.42
C ARG A 29 -2.17 3.56 14.63
N SER A 30 -3.41 3.06 14.51
CA SER A 30 -3.69 1.63 14.65
C SER A 30 -3.05 0.80 13.55
N ASP A 31 -2.96 1.34 12.34
CA ASP A 31 -2.38 0.63 11.19
C ASP A 31 -0.85 0.63 11.26
N ARG A 32 -0.29 1.71 11.79
CA ARG A 32 1.16 1.89 11.92
C ARG A 32 1.81 0.78 12.74
N SER A 33 1.14 0.31 13.79
CA SER A 33 1.65 -0.75 14.65
C SER A 33 1.72 -2.12 13.95
N LEU A 34 1.06 -2.26 12.80
CA LEU A 34 1.04 -3.51 12.03
C LEU A 34 2.18 -3.59 11.00
N ILE A 35 3.00 -2.54 10.92
CA ILE A 35 4.17 -2.49 10.03
C ILE A 35 5.43 -2.43 10.90
N ALA A 36 6.25 -3.48 10.83
CA ALA A 36 7.53 -3.51 11.51
C ALA A 36 8.61 -3.00 10.54
N VAL A 37 9.56 -2.24 11.06
CA VAL A 37 10.64 -1.65 10.25
C VAL A 37 11.97 -2.14 10.76
N SER A 38 12.74 -2.83 9.92
CA SER A 38 14.06 -3.35 10.31
C SER A 38 15.07 -2.24 10.51
N ASP A 39 15.09 -1.25 9.61
CA ASP A 39 16.02 -0.14 9.67
C ASP A 39 15.30 1.18 9.40
N PRO A 40 14.99 1.96 10.47
CA PRO A 40 14.29 3.23 10.28
C PRO A 40 15.06 4.26 9.45
N TRP A 41 16.37 4.14 9.36
CA TRP A 41 17.20 5.09 8.61
C TRP A 41 16.98 5.03 7.10
N ILE A 42 16.53 3.88 6.59
CA ILE A 42 16.26 3.71 5.16
C ILE A 42 14.76 3.68 4.84
N LEU A 43 13.94 4.11 5.78
CA LEU A 43 12.51 4.31 5.58
C LEU A 43 12.30 5.67 4.88
N ASP A 44 11.87 5.63 3.63
CA ASP A 44 11.79 6.81 2.77
C ASP A 44 10.54 7.66 3.02
N GLY A 45 9.51 7.08 3.59
CA GLY A 45 8.28 7.80 3.92
C GLY A 45 7.03 7.02 3.56
N SER A 46 5.88 7.69 3.64
CA SER A 46 4.58 7.05 3.42
C SER A 46 3.55 8.03 2.87
N VAL A 47 2.49 7.49 2.27
CA VAL A 47 1.35 8.24 1.75
C VAL A 47 0.06 7.48 2.06
N ASP A 48 -0.94 8.19 2.58
CA ASP A 48 -2.31 7.69 2.70
C ASP A 48 -3.05 8.00 1.40
N ILE A 49 -3.02 7.06 0.48
CA ILE A 49 -3.63 7.20 -0.84
C ILE A 49 -5.14 7.35 -0.73
N ASP A 50 -5.77 6.51 0.09
CA ASP A 50 -7.23 6.51 0.26
C ASP A 50 -7.75 7.88 0.70
N THR A 51 -7.20 8.41 1.77
CA THR A 51 -7.63 9.73 2.30
C THR A 51 -7.33 10.85 1.33
N ALA A 52 -6.16 10.83 0.69
CA ALA A 52 -5.75 11.89 -0.24
C ALA A 52 -6.67 12.00 -1.45
N MET A 53 -7.34 10.92 -1.83
CA MET A 53 -8.12 10.87 -3.05
C MET A 53 -9.64 10.73 -2.84
N GLN A 54 -10.12 10.82 -1.61
CA GLN A 54 -11.55 10.69 -1.31
C GLN A 54 -12.41 11.70 -2.06
N GLU A 55 -11.95 12.93 -2.16
CA GLU A 55 -12.72 14.00 -2.82
C GLU A 55 -12.79 13.80 -4.33
N LYS A 56 -11.65 13.44 -4.95
CA LYS A 56 -11.56 13.28 -6.40
C LYS A 56 -12.18 11.98 -6.89
N TYR A 57 -12.05 10.90 -6.12
CA TYR A 57 -12.54 9.57 -6.51
C TYR A 57 -13.44 8.99 -5.40
N PRO A 58 -14.58 9.63 -5.09
CA PRO A 58 -15.39 9.22 -3.92
C PRO A 58 -16.01 7.84 -4.04
N ASN A 59 -16.24 7.36 -5.25
CA ASN A 59 -16.92 6.08 -5.50
C ASN A 59 -15.99 4.97 -5.97
N GLU A 60 -14.67 5.21 -5.98
CA GLU A 60 -13.70 4.22 -6.43
C GLU A 60 -13.24 3.32 -5.28
N ASN A 61 -12.75 2.13 -5.63
CA ASN A 61 -12.16 1.19 -4.68
C ASN A 61 -10.69 1.56 -4.46
N ARG A 62 -10.46 2.62 -3.69
CA ARG A 62 -9.12 3.16 -3.46
C ARG A 62 -8.28 2.24 -2.58
N TRP A 63 -6.98 2.17 -2.88
CA TRP A 63 -5.99 1.45 -2.08
C TRP A 63 -5.56 2.31 -0.89
N ASP A 64 -5.17 1.70 0.23
CA ASP A 64 -4.88 2.45 1.46
C ASP A 64 -3.57 3.22 1.42
N TYR A 65 -2.43 2.54 1.31
CA TYR A 65 -1.13 3.17 1.57
C TYR A 65 -0.05 2.80 0.57
N ALA A 66 0.90 3.73 0.38
CA ALA A 66 2.20 3.45 -0.22
C ALA A 66 3.29 3.75 0.80
N VAL A 67 4.27 2.87 0.93
CA VAL A 67 5.40 3.03 1.84
C VAL A 67 6.71 2.88 1.07
N GLY A 68 7.56 3.90 1.14
CA GLY A 68 8.90 3.85 0.55
C GLY A 68 9.91 3.32 1.57
N TYR A 69 10.65 2.30 1.18
CA TYR A 69 11.66 1.68 2.03
C TYR A 69 12.84 1.18 1.19
N SER A 70 14.04 1.60 1.55
CA SER A 70 15.27 1.17 0.86
C SER A 70 15.23 1.38 -0.66
N GLY A 71 14.66 2.50 -1.11
CA GLY A 71 14.56 2.84 -2.54
C GLY A 71 13.49 2.07 -3.30
N LYS A 72 12.63 1.33 -2.62
CA LYS A 72 11.54 0.56 -3.21
C LYS A 72 10.21 0.96 -2.60
N VAL A 73 9.10 0.65 -3.28
CA VAL A 73 7.78 0.97 -2.78
C VAL A 73 7.00 -0.31 -2.49
N CYS A 74 6.43 -0.36 -1.28
CA CYS A 74 5.49 -1.39 -0.86
C CYS A 74 4.10 -0.76 -0.74
N TYR A 75 3.12 -1.37 -1.40
CA TYR A 75 1.73 -0.90 -1.35
C TYR A 75 0.97 -1.76 -0.34
N VAL A 76 0.42 -1.11 0.69
CA VAL A 76 -0.17 -1.78 1.85
C VAL A 76 -1.66 -1.47 1.96
N GLU A 77 -2.45 -2.51 2.13
CA GLU A 77 -3.89 -2.42 2.38
C GLU A 77 -4.15 -3.01 3.77
N VAL A 78 -4.85 -2.29 4.64
CA VAL A 78 -5.21 -2.76 5.98
C VAL A 78 -6.73 -2.94 6.03
N HIS A 79 -7.18 -4.19 6.19
CA HIS A 79 -8.59 -4.52 6.05
C HIS A 79 -8.90 -5.86 6.73
N PRO A 80 -10.11 -6.04 7.29
CA PRO A 80 -10.50 -7.36 7.80
C PRO A 80 -10.45 -8.42 6.70
N ALA A 81 -9.94 -9.61 7.03
CA ALA A 81 -9.70 -10.66 6.05
C ALA A 81 -10.81 -11.72 6.07
N TYR A 82 -11.99 -11.32 5.63
CA TYR A 82 -13.08 -12.27 5.37
C TYR A 82 -13.03 -12.71 3.91
N THR A 83 -13.45 -13.94 3.64
CA THR A 83 -13.45 -14.48 2.26
C THR A 83 -14.29 -13.61 1.30
N SER A 84 -15.36 -12.99 1.81
CA SER A 84 -16.19 -12.06 1.05
C SER A 84 -15.44 -10.78 0.62
N GLU A 85 -14.32 -10.46 1.25
CA GLU A 85 -13.55 -9.24 0.95
C GLU A 85 -12.50 -9.42 -0.15
N VAL A 86 -12.21 -10.66 -0.55
CA VAL A 86 -11.17 -10.93 -1.57
C VAL A 86 -11.50 -10.23 -2.89
N SER A 87 -12.75 -10.27 -3.32
CA SER A 87 -13.20 -9.59 -4.53
C SER A 87 -12.99 -8.07 -4.45
N ARG A 88 -13.25 -7.48 -3.29
CA ARG A 88 -13.04 -6.05 -3.05
C ARG A 88 -11.55 -5.69 -3.11
N ILE A 89 -10.70 -6.50 -2.48
CA ILE A 89 -9.24 -6.28 -2.50
C ILE A 89 -8.71 -6.37 -3.93
N GLU A 90 -9.22 -7.30 -4.72
CA GLU A 90 -8.86 -7.40 -6.14
C GLU A 90 -9.23 -6.13 -6.91
N LYS A 91 -10.42 -5.57 -6.66
CA LYS A 91 -10.85 -4.32 -7.28
C LYS A 91 -9.97 -3.14 -6.85
N LYS A 92 -9.59 -3.10 -5.59
CA LYS A 92 -8.67 -2.07 -5.06
C LYS A 92 -7.30 -2.16 -5.73
N LEU A 93 -6.78 -3.36 -5.92
CA LEU A 93 -5.51 -3.54 -6.61
C LEU A 93 -5.59 -3.11 -8.07
N ARG A 94 -6.67 -3.45 -8.75
CA ARG A 94 -6.89 -3.06 -10.15
C ARG A 94 -6.96 -1.54 -10.27
N TRP A 95 -7.68 -0.89 -9.38
CA TRP A 95 -7.75 0.58 -9.34
C TRP A 95 -6.35 1.17 -9.13
N LEU A 96 -5.58 0.64 -8.16
CA LEU A 96 -4.23 1.12 -7.86
C LEU A 96 -3.32 1.03 -9.08
N LYS A 97 -3.30 -0.11 -9.75
CA LYS A 97 -2.45 -0.30 -10.93
C LYS A 97 -2.82 0.65 -12.06
N THR A 98 -4.10 0.87 -12.28
CA THR A 98 -4.58 1.82 -13.30
C THR A 98 -4.20 3.25 -12.94
N TRP A 99 -4.39 3.63 -11.68
CA TRP A 99 -4.04 4.97 -11.20
C TRP A 99 -2.53 5.22 -11.29
N LEU A 100 -1.71 4.24 -10.90
CA LEU A 100 -0.25 4.37 -10.97
C LEU A 100 0.20 4.65 -12.41
N LYS A 101 -0.31 3.87 -13.38
CA LYS A 101 0.06 4.05 -14.78
C LYS A 101 -0.39 5.39 -15.37
N GLY A 102 -1.63 5.76 -15.09
CA GLY A 102 -2.25 6.93 -15.71
C GLY A 102 -1.95 8.24 -15.02
N ASN A 103 -1.85 8.24 -13.68
CA ASN A 103 -1.82 9.46 -12.89
C ASN A 103 -0.55 9.63 -12.03
N ALA A 104 0.21 8.54 -11.82
CA ALA A 104 1.40 8.56 -10.99
C ALA A 104 2.57 7.80 -11.62
N PRO A 105 2.93 8.13 -12.89
CA PRO A 105 3.94 7.35 -13.61
C PRO A 105 5.32 7.39 -12.97
N LEU A 106 5.71 8.47 -12.31
CA LEU A 106 7.00 8.56 -11.64
C LEU A 106 7.06 7.70 -10.39
N LEU A 107 5.94 7.62 -9.65
CA LEU A 107 5.83 6.70 -8.53
C LEU A 107 5.83 5.25 -9.01
N ASP A 108 5.10 4.95 -10.07
CA ASP A 108 5.05 3.63 -10.67
C ASP A 108 6.42 3.16 -11.17
N ALA A 109 7.28 4.09 -11.59
CA ALA A 109 8.62 3.81 -12.09
C ALA A 109 9.61 3.42 -10.99
N ILE A 110 9.34 3.74 -9.73
CA ILE A 110 10.20 3.34 -8.62
C ILE A 110 10.11 1.81 -8.46
N PRO A 111 11.24 1.11 -8.28
CA PRO A 111 11.20 -0.34 -8.07
C PRO A 111 10.25 -0.73 -6.96
N LYS A 112 9.49 -1.79 -7.18
CA LYS A 112 8.56 -2.30 -6.19
C LYS A 112 9.28 -3.26 -5.25
N ALA A 113 8.89 -3.22 -3.99
CA ALA A 113 9.36 -4.18 -2.98
C ALA A 113 8.90 -5.60 -3.34
N ALA A 114 9.48 -6.58 -2.70
CA ALA A 114 9.07 -7.99 -2.84
C ALA A 114 8.72 -8.54 -1.45
N PRO A 115 7.44 -8.68 -1.12
CA PRO A 115 6.24 -8.47 -1.95
C PRO A 115 5.91 -6.99 -2.18
N ALA A 116 5.36 -6.68 -3.35
CA ALA A 116 4.97 -5.33 -3.72
C ALA A 116 3.62 -4.93 -3.14
N PHE A 117 2.69 -5.86 -3.08
CA PHE A 117 1.32 -5.65 -2.62
C PHE A 117 1.04 -6.52 -1.42
N VAL A 118 0.67 -5.89 -0.31
CA VAL A 118 0.47 -6.58 0.97
C VAL A 118 -0.89 -6.22 1.53
N TRP A 119 -1.65 -7.25 1.89
CA TRP A 119 -2.89 -7.10 2.64
C TRP A 119 -2.61 -7.46 4.09
N VAL A 120 -2.55 -6.45 4.95
CA VAL A 120 -2.44 -6.66 6.39
C VAL A 120 -3.86 -6.87 6.92
N GLN A 121 -4.13 -8.09 7.35
CA GLN A 121 -5.47 -8.45 7.79
C GLN A 121 -5.69 -8.08 9.26
N THR A 122 -6.86 -7.52 9.54
CA THR A 122 -7.29 -7.18 10.89
C THR A 122 -8.49 -8.06 11.28
N GLY A 123 -8.90 -7.97 12.55
CA GLY A 123 -10.06 -8.71 13.05
C GLY A 123 -9.77 -10.18 13.26
N LYS A 124 -10.83 -10.95 13.48
CA LYS A 124 -10.74 -12.38 13.83
C LYS A 124 -10.80 -13.30 12.61
N GLY A 125 -11.21 -12.80 11.46
CA GLY A 125 -11.28 -13.56 10.22
C GLY A 125 -9.90 -13.91 9.70
N GLY A 126 -9.86 -14.79 8.72
CA GLY A 126 -8.62 -15.15 8.06
C GLY A 126 -8.89 -15.90 6.77
N ILE A 127 -7.93 -15.83 5.87
CA ILE A 127 -7.97 -16.57 4.61
C ILE A 127 -7.23 -17.90 4.84
N LEU A 128 -7.93 -19.01 4.66
CA LEU A 128 -7.31 -20.33 4.83
C LEU A 128 -6.25 -20.55 3.75
N PRO A 129 -5.03 -21.03 4.13
CA PRO A 129 -3.90 -21.14 3.18
C PRO A 129 -4.18 -22.00 1.94
N GLN A 130 -5.03 -23.02 2.05
CA GLN A 130 -5.33 -23.93 0.95
C GLN A 130 -6.60 -23.56 0.17
N SER A 131 -7.25 -22.46 0.53
CA SER A 131 -8.51 -22.07 -0.09
C SER A 131 -8.33 -21.52 -1.52
N SER A 132 -9.42 -21.50 -2.28
CA SER A 132 -9.43 -20.86 -3.60
C SER A 132 -9.15 -19.37 -3.49
N GLN A 133 -9.57 -18.74 -2.40
CA GLN A 133 -9.30 -17.33 -2.11
C GLN A 133 -7.81 -17.07 -1.93
N ALA A 134 -7.12 -17.94 -1.17
CA ALA A 134 -5.66 -17.82 -0.99
C ALA A 134 -4.92 -17.97 -2.32
N LYS A 135 -5.34 -18.93 -3.14
CA LYS A 135 -4.76 -19.15 -4.47
C LYS A 135 -4.99 -17.94 -5.38
N ARG A 136 -6.17 -17.34 -5.33
CA ARG A 136 -6.51 -16.14 -6.09
C ARG A 136 -5.62 -14.98 -5.72
N LEU A 137 -5.43 -14.74 -4.41
CA LEU A 137 -4.57 -13.66 -3.91
C LEU A 137 -3.10 -13.88 -4.32
N ALA A 138 -2.61 -15.11 -4.23
CA ALA A 138 -1.25 -15.44 -4.67
C ALA A 138 -1.07 -15.17 -6.17
N THR A 139 -2.05 -15.54 -6.99
CA THR A 139 -2.03 -15.27 -8.43
C THR A 139 -1.99 -13.77 -8.72
N LEU A 140 -2.66 -12.95 -7.91
CA LEU A 140 -2.65 -11.49 -8.03
C LEU A 140 -1.37 -10.84 -7.49
N GLY A 141 -0.48 -11.62 -6.85
CA GLY A 141 0.74 -11.11 -6.26
C GLY A 141 0.52 -10.41 -4.92
N ILE A 142 -0.56 -10.72 -4.23
CA ILE A 142 -0.88 -10.13 -2.92
C ILE A 142 -0.47 -11.08 -1.80
N LYS A 143 0.39 -10.59 -0.91
CA LYS A 143 0.74 -11.31 0.33
C LYS A 143 -0.26 -10.92 1.41
N VAL A 144 -0.81 -11.91 2.10
CA VAL A 144 -1.69 -11.70 3.26
C VAL A 144 -0.91 -11.98 4.53
N THR A 145 -0.95 -11.08 5.49
CA THR A 145 -0.23 -11.21 6.75
C THR A 145 -0.94 -10.40 7.84
N ARG A 146 -0.65 -10.67 9.09
CA ARG A 146 -1.18 -9.87 10.21
C ARG A 146 -0.24 -8.72 10.60
N VAL A 147 1.05 -8.92 10.41
CA VAL A 147 2.09 -7.89 10.58
C VAL A 147 3.06 -8.01 9.42
N HIS A 148 3.33 -6.91 8.75
CA HIS A 148 4.28 -6.89 7.65
C HIS A 148 5.60 -6.26 8.08
N LYS A 149 6.71 -6.94 7.82
CA LYS A 149 8.05 -6.45 8.14
C LYS A 149 8.72 -5.90 6.89
N LEU A 150 9.10 -4.64 6.93
CA LEU A 150 9.94 -4.00 5.92
C LEU A 150 11.40 -4.34 6.21
N GLN A 151 12.05 -4.99 5.27
CA GLN A 151 13.42 -5.45 5.44
C GLN A 151 14.20 -5.47 4.12
#